data_2a2bbf94333325ae6b4dc710fd3ceb65
#
_entry.id   2a2bbf94333325ae6b4dc710fd3ceb65
#
_cell.length_a   1.000
_cell.length_b   1.000
_cell.length_c   1.000
_cell.angle_alpha   90.00
_cell.angle_beta   90.00
_cell.angle_gamma   90.00
#
_symmetry.space_group_name_H-M   'P 1'
#
loop_
_entity.id
_entity.type
_entity.pdbx_description
1 polymer ?
#
loop_
_entity_poly.entity_id
_entity_poly.type
_entity_poly.pdbx_seq_one_letter_code
_entity_poly.pdbx_strand_id
1 'polypeptide(L)'
;MGSLEKKVELFCEVFPKLSDFEKEDWEENFLVEFTHDSTSIEGNTLTLIETKMILADKIVPTETTLRELDEVRGHAEAWQFVKDCVKRHVPLTEGIIKDIHERVVPARGIGGIYRNIPVYIRGARHVPPNPRKVWEAMKDFAYRMEHDDFADPLEKAAWLHAEFVRIHPFQDGNGRTARLLMNYHLLAQGFPPTSIKLKNRGAYFAALEEYSVGGRLTSFLQLLQQNMERELEAFFTMYSLHMDVPELQRRRPELAALAMSYTEQETAKS
;
A
#
# COMPACT_ATOMS: atom_id res chain seq x y z
N MET A 1 -20.52 -5.93 -12.40
CA MET A 1 -19.80 -5.15 -11.39
C MET A 1 -19.54 -6.05 -10.19
N GLY A 2 -18.30 -6.29 -9.81
CA GLY A 2 -17.93 -7.14 -8.68
C GLY A 2 -18.32 -6.52 -7.33
N SER A 3 -18.36 -7.32 -6.28
CA SER A 3 -18.68 -6.83 -4.92
C SER A 3 -17.66 -5.76 -4.45
N LEU A 4 -16.37 -5.94 -4.76
CA LEU A 4 -15.31 -5.02 -4.37
C LEU A 4 -15.41 -3.67 -5.10
N GLU A 5 -15.72 -3.65 -6.39
CA GLU A 5 -15.91 -2.41 -7.16
C GLU A 5 -16.99 -1.52 -6.56
N LYS A 6 -18.14 -2.11 -6.19
CA LYS A 6 -19.22 -1.37 -5.52
C LYS A 6 -18.79 -0.79 -4.16
N LYS A 7 -17.96 -1.51 -3.41
CA LYS A 7 -17.41 -1.01 -2.14
C LYS A 7 -16.47 0.16 -2.38
N VAL A 8 -15.60 0.10 -3.39
CA VAL A 8 -14.72 1.23 -3.76
C VAL A 8 -15.55 2.44 -4.19
N GLU A 9 -16.58 2.23 -5.01
CA GLU A 9 -17.49 3.33 -5.40
C GLU A 9 -18.22 3.94 -4.20
N LEU A 10 -18.70 3.10 -3.27
CA LEU A 10 -19.35 3.59 -2.03
C LEU A 10 -18.35 4.38 -1.18
N PHE A 11 -17.10 3.94 -1.07
CA PHE A 11 -16.03 4.70 -0.40
C PHE A 11 -15.87 6.10 -1.03
N CYS A 12 -15.83 6.19 -2.35
CA CYS A 12 -15.73 7.46 -3.08
C CYS A 12 -16.94 8.39 -2.85
N GLU A 13 -18.11 7.83 -2.53
CA GLU A 13 -19.31 8.63 -2.18
C GLU A 13 -19.32 9.07 -0.71
N VAL A 14 -18.73 8.29 0.19
CA VAL A 14 -18.78 8.55 1.64
C VAL A 14 -17.57 9.36 2.11
N PHE A 15 -16.35 9.00 1.71
CA PHE A 15 -15.12 9.64 2.19
C PHE A 15 -15.10 11.17 2.04
N PRO A 16 -15.54 11.76 0.91
CA PRO A 16 -15.59 13.22 0.77
C PRO A 16 -16.52 13.92 1.75
N LYS A 17 -17.56 13.23 2.27
CA LYS A 17 -18.55 13.77 3.20
C LYS A 17 -18.08 13.79 4.67
N LEU A 18 -16.98 13.10 4.97
CA LEU A 18 -16.34 13.16 6.29
C LEU A 18 -15.87 14.58 6.59
N SER A 19 -15.94 15.00 7.85
CA SER A 19 -15.29 16.21 8.33
C SER A 19 -13.76 16.13 8.15
N ASP A 20 -13.11 17.29 8.14
CA ASP A 20 -11.62 17.31 8.02
C ASP A 20 -10.97 16.55 9.18
N PHE A 21 -11.51 16.66 10.39
CA PHE A 21 -11.03 15.91 11.56
C PHE A 21 -11.12 14.40 11.36
N GLU A 22 -12.26 13.89 10.86
CA GLU A 22 -12.44 12.44 10.62
C GLU A 22 -11.54 11.91 9.51
N LYS A 23 -11.29 12.72 8.47
CA LYS A 23 -10.33 12.37 7.40
C LYS A 23 -8.92 12.29 7.95
N GLU A 24 -8.50 13.29 8.74
CA GLU A 24 -7.18 13.33 9.38
C GLU A 24 -6.98 12.13 10.31
N ASP A 25 -7.97 11.83 11.17
CA ASP A 25 -7.93 10.68 12.09
C ASP A 25 -7.81 9.34 11.32
N TRP A 26 -8.61 9.16 10.27
CA TRP A 26 -8.54 7.96 9.44
C TRP A 26 -7.17 7.84 8.75
N GLU A 27 -6.66 8.92 8.17
CA GLU A 27 -5.36 8.94 7.51
C GLU A 27 -4.20 8.70 8.49
N GLU A 28 -4.27 9.24 9.70
CA GLU A 28 -3.25 9.03 10.74
C GLU A 28 -3.27 7.57 11.23
N ASN A 29 -4.43 7.00 11.47
CA ASN A 29 -4.58 5.59 11.85
C ASN A 29 -4.05 4.67 10.74
N PHE A 30 -4.39 4.94 9.48
CA PHE A 30 -3.84 4.19 8.35
C PHE A 30 -2.32 4.32 8.26
N LEU A 31 -1.75 5.52 8.41
CA LEU A 31 -0.30 5.76 8.40
C LEU A 31 0.41 4.90 9.43
N VAL A 32 -0.09 4.86 10.68
CA VAL A 32 0.50 4.10 11.78
C VAL A 32 0.47 2.60 11.46
N GLU A 33 -0.69 2.05 11.07
CA GLU A 33 -0.85 0.64 10.73
C GLU A 33 -0.01 0.24 9.52
N PHE A 34 -0.05 1.02 8.44
CA PHE A 34 0.69 0.74 7.22
C PHE A 34 2.20 0.77 7.45
N THR A 35 2.69 1.75 8.22
CA THR A 35 4.11 1.84 8.56
C THR A 35 4.54 0.66 9.41
N HIS A 36 3.78 0.34 10.47
CA HIS A 36 4.05 -0.82 11.32
C HIS A 36 4.09 -2.12 10.50
N ASP A 37 3.04 -2.44 9.76
CA ASP A 37 2.98 -3.68 8.97
C ASP A 37 4.11 -3.75 7.94
N SER A 38 4.35 -2.65 7.22
CA SER A 38 5.34 -2.58 6.15
C SER A 38 6.79 -2.74 6.65
N THR A 39 7.12 -2.17 7.80
CA THR A 39 8.46 -2.30 8.39
C THR A 39 8.63 -3.64 9.11
N SER A 40 7.60 -4.13 9.80
CA SER A 40 7.64 -5.41 10.52
C SER A 40 7.72 -6.62 9.59
N ILE A 41 7.14 -6.57 8.38
CA ILE A 41 7.34 -7.58 7.34
C ILE A 41 8.83 -7.75 7.01
N GLU A 42 9.60 -6.66 7.03
CA GLU A 42 11.05 -6.65 6.76
C GLU A 42 11.91 -6.95 8.01
N GLY A 43 11.29 -7.12 9.18
CA GLY A 43 11.95 -7.52 10.41
C GLY A 43 12.21 -6.41 11.41
N ASN A 44 11.54 -5.27 11.30
CA ASN A 44 11.44 -4.29 12.37
C ASN A 44 10.64 -4.90 13.53
N THR A 45 11.07 -4.68 14.77
CA THR A 45 10.48 -5.35 15.94
C THR A 45 9.57 -4.44 16.77
N LEU A 46 9.45 -3.17 16.39
CA LEU A 46 8.54 -2.23 17.06
C LEU A 46 7.08 -2.69 16.94
N THR A 47 6.37 -2.63 18.04
CA THR A 47 4.93 -2.91 18.09
C THR A 47 4.13 -1.79 17.43
N LEU A 48 2.84 -2.06 17.15
CA LEU A 48 1.92 -1.03 16.64
C LEU A 48 1.83 0.18 17.58
N ILE A 49 1.81 -0.07 18.90
CA ILE A 49 1.76 1.00 19.92
C ILE A 49 3.05 1.84 19.86
N GLU A 50 4.21 1.21 19.79
CA GLU A 50 5.50 1.93 19.71
C GLU A 50 5.64 2.69 18.39
N THR A 51 5.13 2.14 17.29
CA THR A 51 5.06 2.84 16.01
C THR A 51 4.18 4.10 16.12
N LYS A 52 3.03 4.01 16.80
CA LYS A 52 2.15 5.15 17.09
C LYS A 52 2.86 6.19 17.96
N MET A 53 3.53 5.77 19.03
CA MET A 53 4.30 6.68 19.89
C MET A 53 5.31 7.50 19.06
N ILE A 54 6.01 6.87 18.11
CA ILE A 54 7.00 7.55 17.26
C ILE A 54 6.31 8.51 16.29
N LEU A 55 5.25 8.08 15.60
CA LEU A 55 4.65 8.84 14.50
C LEU A 55 3.65 9.91 14.98
N ALA A 56 2.78 9.57 15.92
CA ALA A 56 1.75 10.48 16.44
C ALA A 56 2.25 11.27 17.64
N ASP A 57 2.73 10.59 18.70
CA ASP A 57 3.09 11.24 19.97
C ASP A 57 4.47 11.87 19.96
N LYS A 58 5.31 11.61 18.92
CA LYS A 58 6.71 12.07 18.80
C LYS A 58 7.62 11.58 19.94
N ILE A 59 7.29 10.44 20.53
CA ILE A 59 8.03 9.79 21.62
C ILE A 59 8.76 8.58 21.07
N VAL A 60 10.07 8.46 21.36
CA VAL A 60 10.88 7.30 20.99
C VAL A 60 10.94 6.35 22.19
N PRO A 61 10.44 5.09 22.05
CA PRO A 61 10.54 4.07 23.10
C PRO A 61 12.01 3.77 23.46
N THR A 62 12.27 3.43 24.71
CA THR A 62 13.63 3.35 25.28
C THR A 62 14.53 2.31 24.58
N GLU A 63 13.96 1.19 24.12
CA GLU A 63 14.72 0.10 23.49
C GLU A 63 14.78 0.19 21.97
N THR A 64 14.27 1.28 21.36
CA THR A 64 14.27 1.49 19.92
C THR A 64 15.69 1.66 19.39
N THR A 65 16.11 0.83 18.46
CA THR A 65 17.37 1.03 17.76
C THR A 65 17.27 2.18 16.74
N LEU A 66 18.39 2.84 16.45
CA LEU A 66 18.43 3.90 15.42
C LEU A 66 17.94 3.39 14.06
N ARG A 67 18.26 2.13 13.72
CA ARG A 67 17.79 1.49 12.49
C ARG A 67 16.27 1.42 12.45
N GLU A 68 15.64 0.94 13.50
CA GLU A 68 14.17 0.78 13.56
C GLU A 68 13.47 2.13 13.50
N LEU A 69 14.01 3.11 14.20
CA LEU A 69 13.52 4.48 14.16
C LEU A 69 13.59 5.09 12.75
N ASP A 70 14.73 4.92 12.07
CA ASP A 70 14.94 5.40 10.71
C ASP A 70 13.99 4.70 9.71
N GLU A 71 13.77 3.39 9.87
CA GLU A 71 12.84 2.63 9.04
C GLU A 71 11.39 3.12 9.17
N VAL A 72 10.94 3.39 10.40
CA VAL A 72 9.59 3.91 10.68
C VAL A 72 9.43 5.33 10.15
N ARG A 73 10.37 6.23 10.47
CA ARG A 73 10.31 7.63 10.02
C ARG A 73 10.43 7.74 8.51
N GLY A 74 11.38 7.02 7.92
CA GLY A 74 11.59 7.03 6.48
C GLY A 74 10.39 6.49 5.71
N HIS A 75 9.73 5.43 6.21
CA HIS A 75 8.50 4.93 5.60
C HIS A 75 7.36 5.96 5.67
N ALA A 76 7.17 6.60 6.82
CA ALA A 76 6.14 7.63 6.99
C ALA A 76 6.39 8.86 6.10
N GLU A 77 7.65 9.31 5.99
CA GLU A 77 8.04 10.39 5.08
C GLU A 77 7.79 10.02 3.61
N ALA A 78 8.16 8.80 3.22
CA ALA A 78 7.90 8.29 1.88
C ALA A 78 6.40 8.20 1.57
N TRP A 79 5.57 7.79 2.55
CA TRP A 79 4.12 7.79 2.42
C TRP A 79 3.55 9.19 2.22
N GLN A 80 3.99 10.16 3.01
CA GLN A 80 3.55 11.54 2.83
C GLN A 80 3.93 12.07 1.44
N PHE A 81 5.15 11.77 0.97
CA PHE A 81 5.58 12.12 -0.38
C PHE A 81 4.69 11.50 -1.46
N VAL A 82 4.30 10.22 -1.30
CA VAL A 82 3.35 9.55 -2.22
C VAL A 82 2.01 10.30 -2.25
N LYS A 83 1.43 10.63 -1.10
CA LYS A 83 0.17 11.38 -1.03
C LYS A 83 0.27 12.75 -1.72
N ASP A 84 1.35 13.46 -1.48
CA ASP A 84 1.59 14.79 -2.07
C ASP A 84 1.74 14.72 -3.60
N CYS A 85 2.44 13.71 -4.11
CA CYS A 85 2.55 13.47 -5.54
C CYS A 85 1.19 13.15 -6.18
N VAL A 86 0.41 12.26 -5.58
CA VAL A 86 -0.93 11.90 -6.07
C VAL A 86 -1.87 13.12 -6.05
N LYS A 87 -1.90 13.87 -4.96
CA LYS A 87 -2.70 15.10 -4.83
C LYS A 87 -2.37 16.12 -5.92
N ARG A 88 -1.10 16.21 -6.33
CA ARG A 88 -0.63 17.09 -7.39
C ARG A 88 -0.70 16.46 -8.78
N HIS A 89 -1.29 15.27 -8.93
CA HIS A 89 -1.37 14.51 -10.18
C HIS A 89 -0.01 14.29 -10.87
N VAL A 90 1.06 14.12 -10.08
CA VAL A 90 2.37 13.78 -10.62
C VAL A 90 2.33 12.34 -11.16
N PRO A 91 2.76 12.06 -12.39
CA PRO A 91 2.78 10.70 -12.90
C PRO A 91 3.87 9.86 -12.18
N LEU A 92 3.55 8.59 -11.92
CA LEU A 92 4.55 7.64 -11.40
C LEU A 92 5.60 7.36 -12.47
N THR A 93 6.84 7.75 -12.22
CA THR A 93 7.98 7.59 -13.12
C THR A 93 9.15 6.91 -12.41
N GLU A 94 10.17 6.49 -13.17
CA GLU A 94 11.43 5.98 -12.59
C GLU A 94 12.07 6.98 -11.60
N GLY A 95 11.99 8.29 -11.89
CA GLY A 95 12.45 9.34 -10.97
C GLY A 95 11.70 9.33 -9.65
N ILE A 96 10.36 9.30 -9.70
CA ILE A 96 9.51 9.21 -8.49
C ILE A 96 9.78 7.93 -7.69
N ILE A 97 10.01 6.79 -8.37
CA ILE A 97 10.40 5.53 -7.70
C ILE A 97 11.70 5.72 -6.90
N LYS A 98 12.70 6.38 -7.47
CA LYS A 98 13.97 6.68 -6.79
C LYS A 98 13.80 7.63 -5.62
N ASP A 99 12.96 8.66 -5.78
CA ASP A 99 12.65 9.62 -4.73
C ASP A 99 11.90 8.99 -3.54
N ILE A 100 11.00 8.04 -3.81
CA ILE A 100 10.34 7.23 -2.77
C ILE A 100 11.37 6.37 -2.04
N HIS A 101 12.22 5.66 -2.80
CA HIS A 101 13.23 4.80 -2.20
C HIS A 101 14.25 5.58 -1.35
N GLU A 102 14.66 6.78 -1.76
CA GLU A 102 15.56 7.63 -1.00
C GLU A 102 15.01 7.92 0.40
N ARG A 103 13.71 8.19 0.51
CA ARG A 103 13.03 8.41 1.80
C ARG A 103 12.88 7.13 2.62
N VAL A 104 12.67 6.00 1.97
CA VAL A 104 12.57 4.69 2.65
C VAL A 104 13.87 4.29 3.35
N VAL A 105 15.04 4.75 2.85
CA VAL A 105 16.37 4.38 3.38
C VAL A 105 17.26 5.59 3.64
N PRO A 106 16.80 6.60 4.39
CA PRO A 106 17.43 7.93 4.46
C PRO A 106 18.87 7.89 5.00
N ALA A 107 19.18 7.00 5.92
CA ALA A 107 20.44 7.00 6.67
C ALA A 107 21.58 6.21 5.99
N ARG A 108 21.37 5.57 4.82
CA ARG A 108 22.32 4.59 4.27
C ARG A 108 23.16 5.06 3.10
N GLY A 109 22.93 6.27 2.57
CA GLY A 109 23.64 6.78 1.39
C GLY A 109 23.44 5.93 0.10
N ILE A 110 22.39 5.08 0.08
CA ILE A 110 22.03 4.21 -1.05
C ILE A 110 20.67 4.60 -1.65
N GLY A 111 20.05 5.67 -1.13
CA GLY A 111 18.75 6.14 -1.54
C GLY A 111 18.69 6.46 -3.03
N GLY A 112 17.68 5.96 -3.73
CA GLY A 112 17.47 6.20 -5.16
C GLY A 112 18.51 5.55 -6.10
N ILE A 113 19.52 4.85 -5.58
CA ILE A 113 20.63 4.30 -6.36
C ILE A 113 20.41 2.82 -6.61
N TYR A 114 20.34 2.41 -7.88
CA TYR A 114 20.27 0.99 -8.23
C TYR A 114 21.51 0.24 -7.79
N ARG A 115 21.31 -0.99 -7.30
CA ARG A 115 22.41 -1.83 -6.84
C ARG A 115 23.40 -2.18 -7.95
N ASN A 116 24.65 -2.19 -7.58
CA ASN A 116 25.76 -2.65 -8.43
C ASN A 116 26.37 -3.98 -7.95
N ILE A 117 25.77 -4.59 -6.90
CA ILE A 117 26.17 -5.87 -6.31
C ILE A 117 25.02 -6.89 -6.44
N PRO A 118 25.33 -8.20 -6.48
CA PRO A 118 24.33 -9.24 -6.37
C PRO A 118 23.59 -9.16 -5.02
N VAL A 119 22.29 -9.45 -5.02
CA VAL A 119 21.46 -9.58 -3.81
C VAL A 119 20.71 -10.91 -3.86
N TYR A 120 20.36 -11.42 -2.69
CA TYR A 120 19.56 -12.63 -2.53
C TYR A 120 18.38 -12.31 -1.62
N ILE A 121 17.21 -12.78 -2.00
CA ILE A 121 16.00 -12.65 -1.17
C ILE A 121 15.97 -13.84 -0.22
N ARG A 122 16.08 -13.57 1.08
CA ARG A 122 16.14 -14.64 2.10
C ARG A 122 14.89 -15.52 2.03
N GLY A 123 15.06 -16.82 1.86
CA GLY A 123 13.98 -17.80 1.80
C GLY A 123 13.28 -17.93 0.45
N ALA A 124 13.64 -17.14 -0.56
CA ALA A 124 13.10 -17.26 -1.91
C ALA A 124 13.98 -18.18 -2.78
N ARG A 125 13.35 -18.88 -3.72
CA ARG A 125 14.04 -19.61 -4.81
C ARG A 125 14.41 -18.70 -5.97
N HIS A 126 13.62 -17.62 -6.13
CA HIS A 126 13.90 -16.62 -7.14
C HIS A 126 15.22 -15.90 -6.86
N VAL A 127 16.05 -15.77 -7.89
CA VAL A 127 17.28 -14.97 -7.86
C VAL A 127 17.06 -13.72 -8.68
N PRO A 128 17.13 -12.52 -8.08
CA PRO A 128 17.00 -11.27 -8.81
C PRO A 128 18.01 -11.12 -9.96
N PRO A 129 17.72 -10.33 -10.99
CA PRO A 129 18.60 -10.12 -12.13
C PRO A 129 20.02 -9.75 -11.73
N ASN A 130 21.00 -10.13 -12.57
CA ASN A 130 22.37 -9.65 -12.40
C ASN A 130 22.42 -8.11 -12.32
N PRO A 131 23.26 -7.50 -11.46
CA PRO A 131 23.34 -6.05 -11.30
C PRO A 131 23.46 -5.27 -12.62
N ARG A 132 24.20 -5.80 -13.58
CA ARG A 132 24.37 -5.18 -14.91
C ARG A 132 23.08 -5.10 -15.74
N LYS A 133 22.08 -5.91 -15.41
CA LYS A 133 20.76 -5.95 -16.06
C LYS A 133 19.68 -5.18 -15.31
N VAL A 134 19.96 -4.68 -14.10
CA VAL A 134 18.96 -3.96 -13.29
C VAL A 134 18.44 -2.73 -14.02
N TRP A 135 19.32 -1.96 -14.63
CA TRP A 135 18.93 -0.76 -15.34
C TRP A 135 18.02 -1.05 -16.56
N GLU A 136 18.33 -2.09 -17.33
CA GLU A 136 17.49 -2.56 -18.44
C GLU A 136 16.13 -3.05 -17.94
N ALA A 137 16.12 -3.88 -16.87
CA ALA A 137 14.89 -4.37 -16.27
C ALA A 137 14.00 -3.25 -15.73
N MET A 138 14.59 -2.20 -15.15
CA MET A 138 13.81 -1.05 -14.65
C MET A 138 13.31 -0.15 -15.79
N LYS A 139 14.00 -0.07 -16.93
CA LYS A 139 13.47 0.60 -18.13
C LYS A 139 12.28 -0.17 -18.71
N ASP A 140 12.37 -1.50 -18.79
CA ASP A 140 11.26 -2.33 -19.24
C ASP A 140 10.07 -2.20 -18.27
N PHE A 141 10.34 -2.24 -16.97
CA PHE A 141 9.31 -2.01 -15.94
C PHE A 141 8.60 -0.65 -16.12
N ALA A 142 9.37 0.43 -16.31
CA ALA A 142 8.80 1.76 -16.50
C ALA A 142 8.00 1.86 -17.82
N TYR A 143 8.49 1.26 -18.90
CA TYR A 143 7.76 1.20 -20.16
C TYR A 143 6.44 0.44 -20.03
N ARG A 144 6.45 -0.73 -19.43
CA ARG A 144 5.25 -1.55 -19.21
C ARG A 144 4.27 -0.90 -18.25
N MET A 145 4.76 -0.24 -17.21
CA MET A 145 3.94 0.54 -16.28
C MET A 145 3.12 1.62 -17.02
N GLU A 146 3.69 2.22 -18.08
CA GLU A 146 3.02 3.26 -18.84
C GLU A 146 2.13 2.72 -19.96
N HIS A 147 2.51 1.61 -20.64
CA HIS A 147 1.93 1.19 -21.90
C HIS A 147 1.14 -0.12 -21.85
N ASP A 148 1.34 -0.99 -20.82
CA ASP A 148 0.61 -2.24 -20.73
C ASP A 148 -0.83 -2.00 -20.29
N ASP A 149 -1.77 -2.67 -20.94
CA ASP A 149 -3.18 -2.71 -20.55
C ASP A 149 -3.40 -3.75 -19.44
N PHE A 150 -4.05 -3.33 -18.37
CA PHE A 150 -4.46 -4.18 -17.26
C PHE A 150 -5.98 -4.22 -17.18
N ALA A 151 -6.54 -5.34 -16.72
CA ALA A 151 -7.99 -5.53 -16.65
C ALA A 151 -8.65 -4.52 -15.69
N ASP A 152 -7.98 -4.24 -14.58
CA ASP A 152 -8.45 -3.25 -13.60
C ASP A 152 -7.28 -2.61 -12.83
N PRO A 153 -7.52 -1.48 -12.11
CA PRO A 153 -6.49 -0.81 -11.32
C PRO A 153 -5.85 -1.68 -10.24
N LEU A 154 -6.58 -2.62 -9.67
CA LEU A 154 -6.06 -3.50 -8.62
C LEU A 154 -5.08 -4.53 -9.19
N GLU A 155 -5.35 -5.06 -10.39
CA GLU A 155 -4.41 -5.92 -11.11
C GLU A 155 -3.10 -5.19 -11.42
N LYS A 156 -3.19 -3.95 -11.91
CA LYS A 156 -2.00 -3.12 -12.15
C LYS A 156 -1.23 -2.82 -10.87
N ALA A 157 -1.91 -2.51 -9.77
CA ALA A 157 -1.28 -2.31 -8.46
C ALA A 157 -0.54 -3.57 -7.99
N ALA A 158 -1.17 -4.74 -8.14
CA ALA A 158 -0.56 -6.02 -7.80
C ALA A 158 0.68 -6.31 -8.67
N TRP A 159 0.59 -6.06 -9.99
CA TRP A 159 1.72 -6.24 -10.90
C TRP A 159 2.87 -5.29 -10.59
N LEU A 160 2.60 -4.00 -10.37
CA LEU A 160 3.62 -3.01 -9.99
C LEU A 160 4.42 -3.48 -8.79
N HIS A 161 3.72 -3.95 -7.76
CA HIS A 161 4.36 -4.47 -6.57
C HIS A 161 5.19 -5.73 -6.85
N ALA A 162 4.57 -6.76 -7.43
CA ALA A 162 5.19 -8.07 -7.61
C ALA A 162 6.38 -8.01 -8.57
N GLU A 163 6.26 -7.28 -9.67
CA GLU A 163 7.33 -7.13 -10.66
C GLU A 163 8.50 -6.33 -10.10
N PHE A 164 8.21 -5.25 -9.34
CA PHE A 164 9.26 -4.48 -8.70
C PHE A 164 10.06 -5.32 -7.69
N VAL A 165 9.37 -6.13 -6.88
CA VAL A 165 10.03 -7.05 -5.95
C VAL A 165 10.82 -8.12 -6.68
N ARG A 166 10.32 -8.65 -7.82
CA ARG A 166 11.04 -9.62 -8.66
C ARG A 166 12.34 -9.05 -9.23
N ILE A 167 12.33 -7.80 -9.69
CA ILE A 167 13.54 -7.10 -10.18
C ILE A 167 14.51 -6.82 -9.03
N HIS A 168 13.99 -6.44 -7.86
CA HIS A 168 14.76 -6.10 -6.66
C HIS A 168 15.86 -5.08 -6.95
N PRO A 169 15.52 -3.89 -7.45
CA PRO A 169 16.50 -2.99 -8.08
C PRO A 169 17.47 -2.34 -7.10
N PHE A 170 17.14 -2.28 -5.81
CA PHE A 170 17.94 -1.61 -4.80
C PHE A 170 18.67 -2.61 -3.88
N GLN A 171 19.62 -2.10 -3.12
CA GLN A 171 20.38 -2.91 -2.18
C GLN A 171 19.56 -3.28 -0.93
N ASP A 172 18.65 -2.40 -0.50
CA ASP A 172 17.70 -2.58 0.62
C ASP A 172 16.43 -1.79 0.32
N GLY A 173 15.36 -1.95 1.12
CA GLY A 173 14.13 -1.16 1.02
C GLY A 173 13.19 -1.53 -0.12
N ASN A 174 13.47 -2.58 -0.90
CA ASN A 174 12.65 -2.94 -2.08
C ASN A 174 11.21 -3.29 -1.72
N GLY A 175 10.98 -4.07 -0.66
CA GLY A 175 9.62 -4.45 -0.23
C GLY A 175 8.81 -3.24 0.23
N ARG A 176 9.41 -2.36 1.05
CA ARG A 176 8.77 -1.11 1.52
C ARG A 176 8.43 -0.20 0.34
N THR A 177 9.37 -0.01 -0.58
CA THR A 177 9.14 0.77 -1.80
C THR A 177 8.03 0.16 -2.65
N ALA A 178 8.02 -1.16 -2.89
CA ALA A 178 6.98 -1.83 -3.67
C ALA A 178 5.57 -1.60 -3.11
N ARG A 179 5.40 -1.68 -1.77
CA ARG A 179 4.12 -1.40 -1.11
C ARG A 179 3.68 0.06 -1.25
N LEU A 180 4.63 0.99 -1.28
CA LEU A 180 4.35 2.41 -1.57
C LEU A 180 3.96 2.64 -3.04
N LEU A 181 4.63 1.98 -4.01
CA LEU A 181 4.28 2.06 -5.43
C LEU A 181 2.88 1.51 -5.71
N MET A 182 2.53 0.39 -5.10
CA MET A 182 1.20 -0.20 -5.15
C MET A 182 0.14 0.81 -4.71
N ASN A 183 0.33 1.43 -3.55
CA ASN A 183 -0.58 2.43 -3.01
C ASN A 183 -0.57 3.74 -3.79
N TYR A 184 0.56 4.14 -4.37
CA TYR A 184 0.61 5.28 -5.28
C TYR A 184 -0.38 5.10 -6.43
N HIS A 185 -0.34 3.93 -7.07
CA HIS A 185 -1.24 3.65 -8.17
C HIS A 185 -2.70 3.59 -7.71
N LEU A 186 -3.00 2.90 -6.61
CA LEU A 186 -4.36 2.81 -6.06
C LEU A 186 -4.96 4.19 -5.79
N LEU A 187 -4.23 5.04 -5.07
CA LEU A 187 -4.67 6.41 -4.78
C LEU A 187 -4.87 7.24 -6.06
N ALA A 188 -3.95 7.13 -7.03
CA ALA A 188 -4.07 7.85 -8.31
C ALA A 188 -5.30 7.41 -9.13
N GLN A 189 -5.84 6.21 -8.88
CA GLN A 189 -7.06 5.69 -9.50
C GLN A 189 -8.30 5.88 -8.62
N GLY A 190 -8.21 6.63 -7.51
CA GLY A 190 -9.33 6.88 -6.60
C GLY A 190 -9.67 5.71 -5.66
N PHE A 191 -8.85 4.68 -5.63
CA PHE A 191 -9.00 3.59 -4.66
C PHE A 191 -8.49 4.01 -3.28
N PRO A 192 -9.09 3.50 -2.18
CA PRO A 192 -8.47 3.64 -0.87
C PRO A 192 -7.10 2.95 -0.82
N PRO A 193 -6.19 3.42 0.04
CA PRO A 193 -4.95 2.70 0.27
C PRO A 193 -5.20 1.40 1.02
N THR A 194 -4.25 0.46 0.93
CA THR A 194 -4.34 -0.82 1.64
C THR A 194 -3.01 -1.25 2.22
N SER A 195 -3.04 -1.98 3.35
CA SER A 195 -1.87 -2.54 4.02
C SER A 195 -1.85 -4.06 3.93
N ILE A 196 -0.69 -4.63 3.60
CA ILE A 196 -0.45 -6.07 3.72
C ILE A 196 -0.14 -6.34 5.19
N LYS A 197 -1.07 -6.97 5.91
CA LYS A 197 -0.95 -7.18 7.34
C LYS A 197 0.16 -8.17 7.70
N LEU A 198 0.93 -7.87 8.74
CA LEU A 198 2.03 -8.71 9.23
C LEU A 198 1.61 -10.18 9.44
N LYS A 199 0.40 -10.43 9.93
CA LYS A 199 -0.14 -11.80 10.11
C LYS A 199 -0.23 -12.60 8.82
N ASN A 200 -0.30 -11.94 7.66
CA ASN A 200 -0.37 -12.55 6.34
C ASN A 200 1.01 -12.69 5.67
N ARG A 201 2.10 -12.40 6.39
CA ARG A 201 3.48 -12.39 5.88
C ARG A 201 3.84 -13.69 5.14
N GLY A 202 3.44 -14.85 5.65
CA GLY A 202 3.71 -16.13 5.00
C GLY A 202 3.02 -16.27 3.64
N ALA A 203 1.72 -15.96 3.56
CA ALA A 203 0.94 -15.99 2.32
C ALA A 203 1.46 -14.94 1.31
N TYR A 204 1.85 -13.78 1.79
CA TYR A 204 2.45 -12.72 0.99
C TYR A 204 3.73 -13.17 0.30
N PHE A 205 4.69 -13.74 1.02
CA PHE A 205 5.93 -14.23 0.41
C PHE A 205 5.70 -15.43 -0.52
N ALA A 206 4.77 -16.31 -0.20
CA ALA A 206 4.40 -17.43 -1.08
C ALA A 206 3.82 -16.93 -2.42
N ALA A 207 2.95 -15.93 -2.38
CA ALA A 207 2.36 -15.33 -3.57
C ALA A 207 3.41 -14.60 -4.45
N LEU A 208 4.36 -13.89 -3.82
CA LEU A 208 5.47 -13.26 -4.53
C LEU A 208 6.42 -14.27 -5.16
N GLU A 209 6.68 -15.39 -4.48
CA GLU A 209 7.48 -16.47 -5.02
C GLU A 209 6.81 -17.12 -6.23
N GLU A 210 5.48 -17.35 -6.16
CA GLU A 210 4.70 -17.88 -7.27
C GLU A 210 4.79 -16.97 -8.50
N TYR A 211 4.70 -15.65 -8.31
CA TYR A 211 4.89 -14.68 -9.38
C TYR A 211 6.33 -14.69 -9.91
N SER A 212 7.31 -14.60 -9.03
CA SER A 212 8.72 -14.45 -9.42
C SER A 212 9.26 -15.66 -10.18
N VAL A 213 8.77 -16.88 -9.89
CA VAL A 213 9.20 -18.13 -10.53
C VAL A 213 8.31 -18.51 -11.70
N GLY A 214 6.99 -18.37 -11.56
CA GLY A 214 5.98 -18.88 -12.51
C GLY A 214 5.21 -17.81 -13.28
N GLY A 215 5.40 -16.54 -12.99
CA GLY A 215 4.70 -15.43 -13.65
C GLY A 215 3.21 -15.29 -13.26
N ARG A 216 2.71 -16.07 -12.28
CA ARG A 216 1.30 -16.08 -11.91
C ARG A 216 1.01 -15.04 -10.82
N LEU A 217 0.24 -14.01 -11.18
CA LEU A 217 -0.13 -12.91 -10.31
C LEU A 217 -1.35 -13.22 -9.42
N THR A 218 -2.09 -14.28 -9.74
CA THR A 218 -3.43 -14.58 -9.16
C THR A 218 -3.43 -14.61 -7.64
N SER A 219 -2.48 -15.32 -7.01
CA SER A 219 -2.43 -15.44 -5.54
C SER A 219 -2.15 -14.10 -4.87
N PHE A 220 -1.29 -13.27 -5.45
CA PHE A 220 -1.00 -11.95 -4.92
C PHE A 220 -2.17 -10.97 -5.13
N LEU A 221 -2.83 -11.03 -6.29
CA LEU A 221 -4.05 -10.24 -6.56
C LEU A 221 -5.17 -10.60 -5.59
N GLN A 222 -5.41 -11.89 -5.33
CA GLN A 222 -6.39 -12.33 -4.32
C GLN A 222 -6.06 -11.82 -2.92
N LEU A 223 -4.80 -11.86 -2.52
CA LEU A 223 -4.36 -11.31 -1.23
C LEU A 223 -4.63 -9.80 -1.14
N LEU A 224 -4.35 -9.07 -2.22
CA LEU A 224 -4.59 -7.64 -2.30
C LEU A 224 -6.09 -7.32 -2.23
N GLN A 225 -6.94 -8.06 -2.95
CA GLN A 225 -8.40 -7.95 -2.89
C GLN A 225 -8.92 -8.14 -1.47
N GLN A 226 -8.49 -9.21 -0.78
CA GLN A 226 -8.89 -9.48 0.60
C GLN A 226 -8.46 -8.39 1.58
N ASN A 227 -7.27 -7.82 1.39
CA ASN A 227 -6.81 -6.70 2.22
C ASN A 227 -7.65 -5.44 1.96
N MET A 228 -7.91 -5.11 0.70
CA MET A 228 -8.76 -3.98 0.32
C MET A 228 -10.18 -4.13 0.87
N GLU A 229 -10.78 -5.30 0.74
CA GLU A 229 -12.11 -5.57 1.30
C GLU A 229 -12.15 -5.33 2.80
N ARG A 230 -11.15 -5.79 3.54
CA ARG A 230 -11.09 -5.59 4.99
C ARG A 230 -10.93 -4.12 5.37
N GLU A 231 -10.12 -3.34 4.67
CA GLU A 231 -9.98 -1.90 4.91
C GLU A 231 -11.32 -1.18 4.67
N LEU A 232 -12.01 -1.53 3.58
CA LEU A 232 -13.32 -0.98 3.27
C LEU A 232 -14.39 -1.36 4.30
N GLU A 233 -14.41 -2.62 4.76
CA GLU A 233 -15.33 -3.06 5.83
C GLU A 233 -15.10 -2.28 7.12
N ALA A 234 -13.84 -2.09 7.52
CA ALA A 234 -13.49 -1.31 8.70
C ALA A 234 -13.95 0.16 8.55
N PHE A 235 -13.70 0.76 7.38
CA PHE A 235 -14.14 2.11 7.05
C PHE A 235 -15.67 2.25 7.14
N PHE A 236 -16.42 1.36 6.51
CA PHE A 236 -17.88 1.44 6.50
C PHE A 236 -18.49 1.17 7.89
N THR A 237 -17.88 0.30 8.67
CA THR A 237 -18.32 0.08 10.07
C THR A 237 -18.12 1.34 10.91
N MET A 238 -17.04 2.08 10.69
CA MET A 238 -16.73 3.30 11.46
C MET A 238 -17.58 4.51 11.01
N TYR A 239 -17.83 4.64 9.71
CA TYR A 239 -18.43 5.84 9.11
C TYR A 239 -19.81 5.61 8.49
N SER A 240 -20.53 4.58 8.92
CA SER A 240 -21.88 4.25 8.43
C SER A 240 -22.88 5.40 8.55
N LEU A 241 -22.76 6.24 9.57
CA LEU A 241 -23.62 7.42 9.77
C LEU A 241 -23.50 8.49 8.68
N HIS A 242 -22.40 8.51 7.92
CA HIS A 242 -22.21 9.41 6.79
C HIS A 242 -22.83 8.89 5.49
N MET A 243 -23.44 7.71 5.50
CA MET A 243 -24.13 7.13 4.34
C MET A 243 -25.53 7.70 4.21
N ASP A 244 -25.71 8.66 3.31
CA ASP A 244 -27.04 9.17 2.96
C ASP A 244 -27.76 8.16 2.05
N VAL A 245 -28.35 7.13 2.66
CA VAL A 245 -29.07 6.06 1.95
C VAL A 245 -30.22 6.62 1.10
N PRO A 246 -31.07 7.56 1.55
CA PRO A 246 -32.10 8.19 0.72
C PRO A 246 -31.53 8.90 -0.51
N GLU A 247 -30.40 9.59 -0.40
CA GLU A 247 -29.74 10.23 -1.55
C GLU A 247 -29.16 9.19 -2.50
N LEU A 248 -28.47 8.17 -1.97
CA LEU A 248 -27.93 7.05 -2.76
C LEU A 248 -29.06 6.32 -3.51
N GLN A 249 -30.21 6.09 -2.86
CA GLN A 249 -31.35 5.44 -3.50
C GLN A 249 -31.86 6.20 -4.73
N ARG A 250 -31.76 7.52 -4.74
CA ARG A 250 -32.15 8.38 -5.88
C ARG A 250 -31.08 8.43 -6.98
N ARG A 251 -29.81 8.49 -6.63
CA ARG A 251 -28.69 8.73 -7.56
C ARG A 251 -27.96 7.45 -8.00
N ARG A 252 -27.78 6.53 -7.08
CA ARG A 252 -26.96 5.32 -7.22
C ARG A 252 -27.64 4.13 -6.50
N PRO A 253 -28.82 3.68 -6.97
CA PRO A 253 -29.59 2.64 -6.29
C PRO A 253 -28.81 1.32 -6.10
N GLU A 254 -27.82 1.04 -6.96
CA GLU A 254 -26.94 -0.11 -6.85
C GLU A 254 -26.00 -0.06 -5.64
N LEU A 255 -25.69 1.14 -5.10
CA LEU A 255 -24.90 1.35 -3.89
C LEU A 255 -25.79 1.47 -2.64
N ALA A 256 -27.03 1.89 -2.78
CA ALA A 256 -27.95 2.10 -1.65
C ALA A 256 -28.19 0.79 -0.87
N ALA A 257 -28.38 -0.33 -1.56
CA ALA A 257 -28.58 -1.63 -0.92
C ALA A 257 -27.33 -2.05 -0.09
N LEU A 258 -26.14 -1.74 -0.60
CA LEU A 258 -24.89 -1.99 0.11
C LEU A 258 -24.76 -1.07 1.34
N ALA A 259 -25.03 0.23 1.19
CA ALA A 259 -25.00 1.20 2.29
C ALA A 259 -25.99 0.83 3.42
N MET A 260 -27.22 0.40 3.07
CA MET A 260 -28.22 -0.05 4.04
C MET A 260 -27.69 -1.20 4.92
N SER A 261 -26.96 -2.14 4.35
CA SER A 261 -26.43 -3.28 5.12
C SER A 261 -25.47 -2.86 6.24
N TYR A 262 -24.77 -1.73 6.11
CA TYR A 262 -23.89 -1.20 7.15
C TYR A 262 -24.65 -0.35 8.18
N THR A 263 -25.63 0.46 7.76
CA THR A 263 -26.43 1.30 8.67
C THR A 263 -27.36 0.48 9.57
N GLU A 264 -27.92 -0.64 9.06
CA GLU A 264 -28.78 -1.55 9.85
C GLU A 264 -27.98 -2.34 10.91
N GLN A 265 -26.73 -2.71 10.63
CA GLN A 265 -25.87 -3.40 11.59
C GLN A 265 -25.53 -2.53 12.81
N GLU A 266 -25.50 -1.23 12.67
CA GLU A 266 -25.21 -0.30 13.75
C GLU A 266 -26.42 -0.06 14.64
N THR A 267 -27.63 0.06 14.05
CA THR A 267 -28.90 0.14 14.80
C THR A 267 -29.21 -1.11 15.59
N ALA A 268 -28.69 -2.27 15.20
CA ALA A 268 -28.86 -3.53 15.93
C ALA A 268 -27.86 -3.71 17.12
N LYS A 269 -26.83 -2.87 17.21
CA LYS A 269 -25.80 -2.89 18.27
C LYS A 269 -26.01 -1.82 19.35
N SER A 270 -26.86 -0.82 19.10
CA SER A 270 -27.29 0.23 20.01
C SER A 270 -28.57 -0.15 20.76
#